data_fdf91bd6e65ad596cee5324f46a99bb8
#
_entry.id   fdf91bd6e65ad596cee5324f46a99bb8
#
_cell.length_a   1.000
_cell.length_b   1.000
_cell.length_c   1.000
_cell.angle_alpha   90.00
_cell.angle_beta   90.00
_cell.angle_gamma   90.00
#
_symmetry.space_group_name_H-M   'P 1'
#
loop_
_entity.id
_entity.type
_entity.pdbx_description
1 polymer ?
#
loop_
_entity_poly.entity_id
_entity_poly.type
_entity_poly.pdbx_seq_one_letter_code
_entity_poly.pdbx_strand_id
1 'polypeptide(L)'
;MIPEFIVARNPQLDSALPFLLHLPLEDGLWLKAKDSWPRSARVYCHPAERPDVERIEVIERVSASACVRRGPAVDLVLSRRVNKRSQFIFTSYRGRPIIFWQTPKSAAASRPGLRVPRSRTVVSQIFIIDSRERYGYTFSRHGVSLLRRVLSAGDYGVEINGSIAAAVERKSIADFATSLVDGSLNFAMAELASLPLAAVVVEGTYSSLLRHQYTRTGFIPDLVARLQVRYPNVPIIFAESRKFGEEWTFRFLRAAHTNATDMQLPIAGQSADEATTAN
;
A
#
# COMPACT_ATOMS: atom_id res chain seq x y z
N MET A 1 -3.67 -13.41 21.27
CA MET A 1 -5.07 -13.75 20.90
C MET A 1 -5.10 -13.83 19.40
N ILE A 2 -5.70 -14.88 18.80
CA ILE A 2 -5.81 -15.00 17.33
C ILE A 2 -6.87 -14.00 16.88
N PRO A 3 -6.61 -13.13 15.91
CA PRO A 3 -7.59 -12.16 15.44
C PRO A 3 -8.78 -12.87 14.76
N GLU A 4 -10.00 -12.47 15.13
CA GLU A 4 -11.22 -13.10 14.62
C GLU A 4 -12.12 -12.12 13.88
N PHE A 5 -12.54 -12.53 12.68
CA PHE A 5 -13.63 -11.91 11.96
C PHE A 5 -14.97 -12.46 12.48
N ILE A 6 -15.89 -11.57 12.80
CA ILE A 6 -17.19 -11.94 13.36
C ILE A 6 -18.30 -11.43 12.43
N VAL A 7 -19.28 -12.28 12.18
CA VAL A 7 -20.57 -11.93 11.59
C VAL A 7 -21.65 -12.15 12.65
N ALA A 8 -22.42 -11.10 12.93
CA ALA A 8 -23.50 -11.15 13.90
C ALA A 8 -24.79 -10.56 13.33
N ARG A 9 -25.92 -10.79 14.02
CA ARG A 9 -27.17 -10.10 13.74
C ARG A 9 -27.10 -8.65 14.23
N ASN A 10 -27.64 -7.74 13.44
CA ASN A 10 -27.84 -6.37 13.90
C ASN A 10 -29.01 -6.36 14.90
N PRO A 11 -28.80 -5.92 16.15
CA PRO A 11 -29.87 -5.87 17.14
C PRO A 11 -31.00 -4.88 16.79
N GLN A 12 -30.76 -3.95 15.87
CA GLN A 12 -31.79 -3.05 15.35
C GLN A 12 -32.66 -3.80 14.33
N LEU A 13 -33.78 -4.37 14.77
CA LEU A 13 -34.64 -5.24 13.98
C LEU A 13 -35.19 -4.59 12.70
N ASP A 14 -35.44 -3.26 12.72
CA ASP A 14 -35.96 -2.49 11.58
C ASP A 14 -34.86 -1.97 10.64
N SER A 15 -33.63 -2.37 10.87
CA SER A 15 -32.52 -1.92 10.04
C SER A 15 -32.53 -2.63 8.67
N ALA A 16 -32.41 -1.86 7.59
CA ALA A 16 -32.17 -2.39 6.23
C ALA A 16 -30.82 -3.12 6.10
N LEU A 17 -29.99 -3.07 7.13
CA LEU A 17 -28.66 -3.70 7.21
C LEU A 17 -28.65 -4.71 8.37
N PRO A 18 -29.13 -5.95 8.14
CA PRO A 18 -29.42 -6.93 9.19
C PRO A 18 -28.17 -7.61 9.79
N PHE A 19 -26.98 -7.32 9.27
CA PHE A 19 -25.74 -7.94 9.74
C PHE A 19 -24.78 -6.89 10.31
N LEU A 20 -24.06 -7.30 11.36
CA LEU A 20 -22.89 -6.64 11.88
C LEU A 20 -21.64 -7.45 11.52
N LEU A 21 -20.59 -6.78 11.13
CA LEU A 21 -19.31 -7.37 10.79
C LEU A 21 -18.22 -6.75 11.69
N HIS A 22 -17.41 -7.58 12.31
CA HIS A 22 -16.22 -7.14 13.03
C HIS A 22 -14.96 -7.49 12.23
N LEU A 23 -14.17 -6.49 11.87
CA LEU A 23 -12.85 -6.64 11.29
C LEU A 23 -11.81 -6.49 12.40
N PRO A 24 -10.93 -7.50 12.62
CA PRO A 24 -9.91 -7.46 13.65
C PRO A 24 -8.69 -6.63 13.22
N LEU A 25 -8.91 -5.34 12.98
CA LEU A 25 -7.87 -4.33 12.86
C LEU A 25 -7.38 -3.96 14.26
N GLU A 26 -6.31 -3.17 14.35
CA GLU A 26 -5.66 -2.79 15.61
C GLU A 26 -6.66 -2.24 16.65
N ASP A 27 -7.55 -1.34 16.23
CA ASP A 27 -8.61 -0.76 17.08
C ASP A 27 -9.95 -1.51 16.98
N GLY A 28 -10.03 -2.55 16.14
CA GLY A 28 -11.28 -3.20 15.77
C GLY A 28 -12.19 -2.28 14.95
N LEU A 29 -12.83 -2.81 13.92
CA LEU A 29 -13.77 -2.04 13.10
C LEU A 29 -15.09 -2.79 13.00
N TRP A 30 -16.19 -2.10 13.37
CA TRP A 30 -17.53 -2.62 13.21
C TRP A 30 -18.24 -1.95 12.02
N LEU A 31 -18.89 -2.78 11.21
CA LEU A 31 -19.65 -2.35 10.04
C LEU A 31 -21.05 -2.97 10.06
N LYS A 32 -22.05 -2.22 9.56
CA LYS A 32 -23.37 -2.76 9.21
C LYS A 32 -23.35 -3.19 7.75
N ALA A 33 -23.94 -4.34 7.42
CA ALA A 33 -23.98 -4.87 6.07
C ALA A 33 -25.36 -5.46 5.72
N LYS A 34 -25.68 -5.45 4.42
CA LYS A 34 -26.95 -6.03 3.92
C LYS A 34 -26.89 -7.55 3.88
N ASP A 35 -25.72 -8.14 3.64
CA ASP A 35 -25.52 -9.58 3.53
C ASP A 35 -24.37 -10.03 4.45
N SER A 36 -24.42 -11.29 4.85
CA SER A 36 -23.39 -11.92 5.69
C SER A 36 -22.13 -12.31 4.93
N TRP A 37 -22.15 -12.28 3.58
CA TRP A 37 -21.01 -12.54 2.71
C TRP A 37 -21.28 -12.10 1.26
N PRO A 38 -20.33 -11.44 0.57
CA PRO A 38 -20.48 -11.06 -0.84
C PRO A 38 -20.32 -12.29 -1.75
N ARG A 39 -21.44 -12.77 -2.31
CA ARG A 39 -21.48 -13.97 -3.18
C ARG A 39 -21.20 -13.64 -4.65
N SER A 40 -22.16 -13.03 -5.33
CA SER A 40 -22.07 -12.66 -6.75
C SER A 40 -21.94 -11.16 -6.97
N ALA A 41 -22.40 -10.35 -6.03
CA ALA A 41 -22.31 -8.89 -6.05
C ALA A 41 -21.51 -8.36 -4.86
N ARG A 42 -21.07 -7.11 -4.96
CA ARG A 42 -20.51 -6.38 -3.83
C ARG A 42 -21.57 -6.10 -2.80
N VAL A 43 -21.20 -6.14 -1.53
CA VAL A 43 -22.05 -5.76 -0.42
C VAL A 43 -21.66 -4.35 0.03
N TYR A 44 -22.63 -3.44 0.09
CA TYR A 44 -22.45 -2.14 0.68
C TYR A 44 -22.45 -2.25 2.19
N CYS A 45 -21.48 -1.59 2.82
CA CYS A 45 -21.34 -1.55 4.25
C CYS A 45 -21.36 -0.11 4.73
N HIS A 46 -21.77 0.08 5.99
CA HIS A 46 -21.75 1.35 6.68
C HIS A 46 -21.02 1.20 8.02
N PRO A 47 -20.34 2.22 8.51
CA PRO A 47 -19.78 2.21 9.85
C PRO A 47 -20.84 1.88 10.89
N ALA A 48 -20.45 1.15 11.91
CA ALA A 48 -21.28 0.84 13.07
C ALA A 48 -20.48 1.13 14.34
N GLU A 49 -21.18 1.58 15.36
CA GLU A 49 -20.61 1.63 16.71
C GLU A 49 -20.34 0.21 17.22
N ARG A 50 -19.37 0.09 18.13
CA ARG A 50 -19.08 -1.19 18.78
C ARG A 50 -20.30 -1.64 19.58
N PRO A 51 -20.90 -2.79 19.24
CA PRO A 51 -22.04 -3.30 20.01
C PRO A 51 -21.57 -3.89 21.34
N ASP A 52 -22.50 -4.07 22.26
CA ASP A 52 -22.28 -4.94 23.41
C ASP A 52 -22.18 -6.41 22.91
N VAL A 53 -20.95 -6.91 22.87
CA VAL A 53 -20.63 -8.23 22.26
C VAL A 53 -21.31 -9.38 22.99
N GLU A 54 -21.66 -9.20 24.26
CA GLU A 54 -22.38 -10.21 25.05
C GLU A 54 -23.87 -10.30 24.71
N ARG A 55 -24.43 -9.26 24.07
CA ARG A 55 -25.85 -9.13 23.72
C ARG A 55 -26.17 -9.32 22.25
N ILE A 56 -25.19 -9.58 21.41
CA ILE A 56 -25.43 -9.81 19.97
C ILE A 56 -25.48 -11.29 19.65
N GLU A 57 -26.37 -11.67 18.75
CA GLU A 57 -26.42 -13.01 18.18
C GLU A 57 -25.29 -13.18 17.16
N VAL A 58 -24.22 -13.90 17.56
CA VAL A 58 -23.11 -14.22 16.66
C VAL A 58 -23.52 -15.36 15.74
N ILE A 59 -23.50 -15.10 14.42
CA ILE A 59 -23.81 -16.09 13.37
C ILE A 59 -22.58 -16.91 13.02
N GLU A 60 -21.45 -16.24 12.87
CA GLU A 60 -20.19 -16.86 12.46
C GLU A 60 -19.02 -16.15 13.13
N ARG A 61 -18.03 -16.94 13.55
CA ARG A 61 -16.75 -16.47 14.10
C ARG A 61 -15.63 -17.26 13.45
N VAL A 62 -14.73 -16.57 12.76
CA VAL A 62 -13.66 -17.22 11.99
C VAL A 62 -12.35 -16.53 12.25
N SER A 63 -11.31 -17.31 12.56
CA SER A 63 -9.96 -16.80 12.71
C SER A 63 -9.47 -16.16 11.40
N ALA A 64 -8.90 -14.98 11.49
CA ALA A 64 -8.28 -14.28 10.37
C ALA A 64 -6.77 -14.57 10.36
N SER A 65 -6.29 -15.14 9.26
CA SER A 65 -4.84 -15.27 9.03
C SER A 65 -4.20 -13.94 8.61
N ALA A 66 -4.99 -12.99 8.11
CA ALA A 66 -4.59 -11.61 7.91
C ALA A 66 -5.82 -10.69 7.88
N CYS A 67 -5.73 -9.54 8.53
CA CYS A 67 -6.64 -8.42 8.38
C CYS A 67 -5.80 -7.15 8.39
N VAL A 68 -5.51 -6.59 7.21
CA VAL A 68 -4.52 -5.52 7.06
C VAL A 68 -5.08 -4.40 6.20
N ARG A 69 -4.96 -3.17 6.70
CA ARG A 69 -5.30 -1.98 5.93
C ARG A 69 -4.15 -1.64 4.96
N ARG A 70 -4.49 -1.42 3.69
CA ARG A 70 -3.57 -1.00 2.64
C ARG A 70 -4.19 0.18 1.86
N GLY A 71 -3.84 1.39 2.27
CA GLY A 71 -4.48 2.59 1.73
C GLY A 71 -6.01 2.56 1.91
N PRO A 72 -6.77 2.71 0.82
CA PRO A 72 -8.23 2.69 0.86
C PRO A 72 -8.85 1.29 0.97
N ALA A 73 -8.05 0.25 1.12
CA ALA A 73 -8.52 -1.14 1.19
C ALA A 73 -8.14 -1.80 2.51
N VAL A 74 -9.00 -2.67 3.01
CA VAL A 74 -8.70 -3.65 4.06
C VAL A 74 -8.77 -5.04 3.44
N ASP A 75 -7.63 -5.73 3.42
CA ASP A 75 -7.54 -7.12 2.99
C ASP A 75 -7.88 -8.04 4.15
N LEU A 76 -8.86 -8.92 3.95
CA LEU A 76 -9.26 -9.94 4.92
C LEU A 76 -9.00 -11.33 4.35
N VAL A 77 -8.17 -12.10 5.05
CA VAL A 77 -7.89 -13.51 4.74
C VAL A 77 -8.27 -14.37 5.94
N LEU A 78 -9.24 -15.26 5.74
CA LEU A 78 -9.79 -16.13 6.79
C LEU A 78 -9.13 -17.52 6.78
N SER A 79 -9.00 -18.13 7.93
CA SER A 79 -8.45 -19.47 8.12
C SER A 79 -9.49 -20.56 7.81
N ARG A 80 -10.05 -20.55 6.59
CA ARG A 80 -11.03 -21.52 6.10
C ARG A 80 -10.82 -21.84 4.62
N ARG A 81 -11.42 -22.94 4.13
CA ARG A 81 -11.23 -23.38 2.74
C ARG A 81 -12.08 -22.57 1.75
N VAL A 82 -13.34 -22.31 2.08
CA VAL A 82 -14.31 -21.59 1.24
C VAL A 82 -14.43 -20.16 1.73
N ASN A 83 -14.66 -19.20 0.82
CA ASN A 83 -14.80 -17.78 1.15
C ASN A 83 -13.61 -17.25 1.98
N LYS A 84 -12.41 -17.65 1.61
CA LYS A 84 -11.18 -17.36 2.34
C LYS A 84 -10.76 -15.89 2.26
N ARG A 85 -10.94 -15.25 1.07
CA ARG A 85 -10.39 -13.92 0.76
C ARG A 85 -11.49 -12.94 0.43
N SER A 86 -11.40 -11.75 1.01
CA SER A 86 -12.26 -10.62 0.67
C SER A 86 -11.54 -9.30 0.95
N GLN A 87 -12.10 -8.22 0.43
CA GLN A 87 -11.61 -6.86 0.63
C GLN A 87 -12.74 -5.93 0.99
N PHE A 88 -12.47 -5.00 1.89
CA PHE A 88 -13.31 -3.85 2.15
C PHE A 88 -12.65 -2.64 1.51
N ILE A 89 -13.35 -1.97 0.60
CA ILE A 89 -12.85 -0.79 -0.12
C ILE A 89 -13.55 0.44 0.43
N PHE A 90 -12.76 1.36 0.96
CA PHE A 90 -13.20 2.66 1.47
C PHE A 90 -13.03 3.69 0.36
N THR A 91 -14.10 4.34 -0.04
CA THR A 91 -14.09 5.33 -1.13
C THR A 91 -15.17 6.37 -0.92
N SER A 92 -15.31 7.30 -1.87
CA SER A 92 -16.39 8.26 -1.85
C SER A 92 -17.12 8.30 -3.20
N TYR A 93 -18.43 8.49 -3.17
CA TYR A 93 -19.24 8.75 -4.34
C TYR A 93 -20.03 10.03 -4.13
N ARG A 94 -19.88 11.00 -5.03
CA ARG A 94 -20.49 12.34 -4.92
C ARG A 94 -20.25 13.01 -3.56
N GLY A 95 -19.01 12.87 -3.03
CA GLY A 95 -18.62 13.45 -1.73
C GLY A 95 -19.09 12.65 -0.51
N ARG A 96 -19.85 11.56 -0.66
CA ARG A 96 -20.31 10.72 0.45
C ARG A 96 -19.40 9.50 0.60
N PRO A 97 -18.93 9.16 1.82
CA PRO A 97 -18.14 7.97 2.05
C PRO A 97 -18.96 6.70 1.78
N ILE A 98 -18.33 5.73 1.12
CA ILE A 98 -18.92 4.44 0.78
C ILE A 98 -17.93 3.34 1.10
N ILE A 99 -18.42 2.26 1.68
CA ILE A 99 -17.63 1.04 1.92
C ILE A 99 -18.22 -0.10 1.11
N PHE A 100 -17.40 -0.78 0.30
CA PHE A 100 -17.82 -2.02 -0.36
C PHE A 100 -17.07 -3.20 0.23
N TRP A 101 -17.77 -4.25 0.51
CA TRP A 101 -17.20 -5.56 0.78
C TRP A 101 -17.27 -6.43 -0.47
N GLN A 102 -16.16 -6.97 -0.94
CA GLN A 102 -16.06 -7.74 -2.17
C GLN A 102 -15.18 -8.97 -2.03
N THR A 103 -15.53 -10.02 -2.78
CA THR A 103 -14.68 -11.19 -3.03
C THR A 103 -14.04 -11.07 -4.42
N PRO A 104 -13.04 -11.90 -4.79
CA PRO A 104 -12.51 -11.94 -6.15
C PRO A 104 -13.61 -12.14 -7.20
N LYS A 105 -14.62 -13.01 -6.91
CA LYS A 105 -15.73 -13.27 -7.80
C LYS A 105 -16.64 -12.06 -7.99
N SER A 106 -17.05 -11.41 -6.90
CA SER A 106 -17.95 -10.24 -6.98
C SER A 106 -17.21 -9.02 -7.53
N ALA A 107 -15.91 -8.90 -7.31
CA ALA A 107 -15.08 -7.86 -7.91
C ALA A 107 -15.00 -8.04 -9.44
N ALA A 108 -14.76 -9.25 -9.94
CA ALA A 108 -14.73 -9.57 -11.36
C ALA A 108 -16.08 -9.30 -12.04
N ALA A 109 -17.18 -9.73 -11.42
CA ALA A 109 -18.55 -9.50 -11.94
C ALA A 109 -18.92 -8.01 -12.01
N SER A 110 -18.34 -7.18 -11.16
CA SER A 110 -18.59 -5.73 -11.11
C SER A 110 -17.71 -4.91 -12.07
N ARG A 111 -16.90 -5.56 -12.91
CA ARG A 111 -15.91 -4.94 -13.80
C ARG A 111 -16.16 -5.24 -15.29
N PRO A 112 -17.29 -4.82 -15.92
CA PRO A 112 -17.32 -4.76 -17.36
C PRO A 112 -16.52 -3.52 -17.80
N GLY A 113 -15.33 -3.72 -18.36
CA GLY A 113 -14.52 -2.65 -18.95
C GLY A 113 -13.85 -1.72 -17.94
N LEU A 114 -12.84 -2.24 -17.21
CA LEU A 114 -12.09 -1.44 -16.24
C LEU A 114 -11.34 -0.30 -16.93
N ARG A 115 -11.86 0.92 -16.84
CA ARG A 115 -10.98 2.09 -16.86
C ARG A 115 -10.32 2.16 -15.49
N VAL A 116 -9.03 1.83 -15.42
CA VAL A 116 -8.21 2.20 -14.26
C VAL A 116 -8.46 3.68 -14.02
N PRO A 117 -8.93 4.10 -12.84
CA PRO A 117 -9.12 5.52 -12.60
C PRO A 117 -7.80 6.21 -12.89
N ARG A 118 -7.77 7.08 -13.89
CA ARG A 118 -6.66 8.01 -14.03
C ARG A 118 -6.67 8.79 -12.72
N SER A 119 -5.57 8.70 -11.98
CA SER A 119 -5.37 9.41 -10.75
C SER A 119 -6.02 10.79 -10.83
N ARG A 120 -6.91 11.05 -9.87
CA ARG A 120 -7.60 12.34 -9.75
C ARG A 120 -6.58 13.47 -9.76
N THR A 121 -6.94 14.52 -10.46
CA THR A 121 -6.41 15.89 -10.50
C THR A 121 -5.06 16.11 -9.82
N VAL A 122 -4.10 16.47 -10.65
CA VAL A 122 -2.74 16.85 -10.26
C VAL A 122 -2.81 18.02 -9.27
N VAL A 123 -2.79 17.71 -7.99
CA VAL A 123 -2.15 18.62 -7.04
C VAL A 123 -0.68 18.62 -7.47
N SER A 124 -0.12 19.78 -7.75
CA SER A 124 1.30 19.93 -8.10
C SER A 124 2.13 19.21 -7.03
N GLN A 125 2.61 18.02 -7.36
CA GLN A 125 3.40 17.23 -6.41
C GLN A 125 4.83 17.73 -6.46
N ILE A 126 5.44 17.90 -5.30
CA ILE A 126 6.85 18.25 -5.17
C ILE A 126 7.61 16.94 -4.92
N PHE A 127 8.54 16.62 -5.80
CA PHE A 127 9.49 15.54 -5.57
C PHE A 127 10.83 16.15 -5.11
N ILE A 128 11.47 15.45 -4.22
CA ILE A 128 12.79 15.83 -3.71
C ILE A 128 13.83 15.05 -4.49
N ILE A 129 14.88 15.75 -4.94
CA ILE A 129 16.09 15.15 -5.50
C ILE A 129 17.19 15.39 -4.51
N ASP A 130 17.95 14.35 -4.16
CA ASP A 130 19.14 14.53 -3.31
C ASP A 130 20.10 15.51 -3.95
N SER A 131 20.65 16.44 -3.16
CA SER A 131 21.56 17.46 -3.66
C SER A 131 22.89 16.86 -4.19
N ARG A 132 23.25 15.64 -3.77
CA ARG A 132 24.43 14.90 -4.21
C ARG A 132 24.22 14.20 -5.56
N GLU A 133 22.94 14.00 -5.99
CA GLU A 133 22.63 13.38 -7.29
C GLU A 133 22.94 14.35 -8.44
N ARG A 134 24.04 14.08 -9.17
CA ARG A 134 24.53 14.95 -10.25
C ARG A 134 23.72 14.83 -11.54
N TYR A 135 23.29 13.61 -11.87
CA TYR A 135 22.62 13.28 -13.13
C TYR A 135 21.18 12.83 -12.88
N GLY A 136 20.47 13.58 -12.04
CA GLY A 136 19.10 13.24 -11.64
C GLY A 136 18.11 13.18 -12.81
N TYR A 137 17.00 12.49 -12.56
CA TYR A 137 15.83 12.52 -13.43
C TYR A 137 15.23 13.92 -13.46
N THR A 138 14.69 14.31 -14.58
CA THR A 138 14.06 15.62 -14.74
C THR A 138 12.56 15.60 -14.57
N PHE A 139 11.95 14.42 -14.73
CA PHE A 139 10.50 14.21 -14.72
C PHE A 139 9.73 15.17 -15.62
N SER A 140 10.37 15.70 -16.68
CA SER A 140 9.85 16.75 -17.54
C SER A 140 8.51 16.42 -18.20
N ARG A 141 8.22 15.13 -18.36
CA ARG A 141 6.97 14.64 -18.98
C ARG A 141 5.80 14.55 -18.01
N HIS A 142 6.03 14.79 -16.72
CA HIS A 142 5.08 14.46 -15.66
C HIS A 142 4.51 15.67 -14.92
N GLY A 143 5.02 16.88 -15.20
CA GLY A 143 4.51 18.12 -14.64
C GLY A 143 4.63 18.21 -13.11
N VAL A 144 5.66 17.59 -12.52
CA VAL A 144 5.98 17.69 -11.10
C VAL A 144 6.99 18.79 -10.85
N SER A 145 6.91 19.45 -9.69
CA SER A 145 7.91 20.38 -9.21
C SER A 145 9.05 19.61 -8.53
N LEU A 146 10.29 20.07 -8.71
CA LEU A 146 11.47 19.43 -8.13
C LEU A 146 12.10 20.35 -7.10
N LEU A 147 12.39 19.80 -5.93
CA LEU A 147 13.13 20.47 -4.85
C LEU A 147 14.45 19.73 -4.61
N ARG A 148 15.57 20.43 -4.70
CA ARG A 148 16.89 19.87 -4.36
C ARG A 148 17.19 20.12 -2.89
N ARG A 149 17.40 19.04 -2.14
CA ARG A 149 17.91 19.07 -0.77
C ARG A 149 18.54 17.72 -0.40
N VAL A 150 19.27 17.67 0.70
CA VAL A 150 19.83 16.42 1.22
C VAL A 150 18.71 15.50 1.67
N LEU A 151 18.74 14.24 1.23
CA LEU A 151 17.91 13.15 1.73
C LEU A 151 18.68 12.29 2.72
N SER A 152 18.00 11.74 3.71
CA SER A 152 18.60 10.77 4.65
C SER A 152 18.95 9.45 3.96
N ALA A 153 18.17 9.05 2.95
CA ALA A 153 18.40 7.85 2.15
C ALA A 153 17.77 8.02 0.76
N GLY A 154 18.39 7.42 -0.26
CA GLY A 154 17.96 7.46 -1.64
C GLY A 154 18.27 8.75 -2.39
N ASP A 155 18.03 8.74 -3.69
CA ASP A 155 18.28 9.85 -4.61
C ASP A 155 17.04 10.71 -4.88
N TYR A 156 15.85 10.11 -4.75
CA TYR A 156 14.55 10.76 -4.98
C TYR A 156 13.62 10.45 -3.83
N GLY A 157 12.78 11.42 -3.45
CA GLY A 157 11.82 11.22 -2.38
C GLY A 157 10.54 12.04 -2.55
N VAL A 158 9.54 11.69 -1.77
CA VAL A 158 8.33 12.47 -1.58
C VAL A 158 8.07 12.61 -0.09
N GLU A 159 7.66 13.83 0.30
CA GLU A 159 7.40 14.19 1.69
C GLU A 159 5.92 14.42 1.92
N ILE A 160 5.46 14.05 3.10
CA ILE A 160 4.11 14.31 3.58
C ILE A 160 4.23 14.75 5.04
N ASN A 161 3.63 15.89 5.37
CA ASN A 161 3.66 16.46 6.73
C ASN A 161 5.06 16.58 7.34
N GLY A 162 6.05 16.97 6.54
CA GLY A 162 7.41 17.17 7.00
C GLY A 162 8.26 15.91 7.14
N SER A 163 7.71 14.73 6.80
CA SER A 163 8.43 13.45 6.86
C SER A 163 8.52 12.78 5.50
N ILE A 164 9.63 12.12 5.21
CA ILE A 164 9.80 11.35 3.97
C ILE A 164 8.85 10.14 3.99
N ALA A 165 7.88 10.15 3.11
CA ALA A 165 6.91 9.07 2.94
C ALA A 165 7.44 7.94 2.07
N ALA A 166 8.27 8.27 1.09
CA ALA A 166 8.92 7.28 0.23
C ALA A 166 10.22 7.81 -0.35
N ALA A 167 11.18 6.92 -0.60
CA ALA A 167 12.41 7.22 -1.32
C ALA A 167 12.76 6.15 -2.36
N VAL A 168 13.54 6.56 -3.37
CA VAL A 168 14.06 5.69 -4.41
C VAL A 168 15.56 5.94 -4.56
N GLU A 169 16.33 4.87 -4.47
CA GLU A 169 17.74 4.83 -4.83
C GLU A 169 17.88 4.45 -6.30
N ARG A 170 18.62 5.23 -7.09
CA ARG A 170 18.91 4.98 -8.49
C ARG A 170 20.31 4.40 -8.66
N LYS A 171 20.43 3.36 -9.43
CA LYS A 171 21.75 2.82 -9.79
C LYS A 171 21.83 2.50 -11.26
N SER A 172 22.96 2.82 -11.90
CA SER A 172 23.31 2.17 -13.16
C SER A 172 23.53 0.67 -12.93
N ILE A 173 23.49 -0.13 -14.00
CA ILE A 173 23.77 -1.56 -13.88
C ILE A 173 25.20 -1.84 -13.37
N ALA A 174 26.16 -1.00 -13.76
CA ALA A 174 27.55 -1.10 -13.34
C ALA A 174 27.74 -0.75 -11.85
N ASP A 175 27.13 0.37 -11.40
CA ASP A 175 27.21 0.80 -9.99
C ASP A 175 26.49 -0.21 -9.09
N PHE A 176 25.37 -0.78 -9.57
CA PHE A 176 24.66 -1.83 -8.85
C PHE A 176 25.54 -3.06 -8.67
N ALA A 177 26.16 -3.55 -9.76
CA ALA A 177 27.03 -4.71 -9.70
C ALA A 177 28.22 -4.48 -8.77
N THR A 178 28.87 -3.31 -8.84
CA THR A 178 30.00 -2.95 -7.98
C THR A 178 29.57 -2.90 -6.52
N SER A 179 28.51 -2.17 -6.20
CA SER A 179 28.03 -2.01 -4.81
C SER A 179 27.48 -3.30 -4.21
N LEU A 180 27.04 -4.22 -5.03
CA LEU A 180 26.63 -5.56 -4.62
C LEU A 180 27.84 -6.40 -4.20
N VAL A 181 28.94 -6.35 -4.99
CA VAL A 181 30.14 -7.14 -4.74
C VAL A 181 30.98 -6.58 -3.58
N ASP A 182 31.12 -5.26 -3.47
CA ASP A 182 31.86 -4.62 -2.38
C ASP A 182 31.06 -4.53 -1.06
N GLY A 183 29.77 -4.87 -1.12
CA GLY A 183 28.88 -4.90 0.04
C GLY A 183 28.31 -3.52 0.44
N SER A 184 28.66 -2.43 -0.25
CA SER A 184 28.14 -1.09 0.07
C SER A 184 26.63 -0.97 -0.13
N LEU A 185 26.05 -1.76 -1.02
CA LEU A 185 24.61 -1.84 -1.22
C LEU A 185 23.85 -2.29 0.03
N ASN A 186 24.46 -3.13 0.90
CA ASN A 186 23.82 -3.54 2.16
C ASN A 186 23.52 -2.34 3.08
N PHE A 187 24.42 -1.37 3.13
CA PHE A 187 24.24 -0.17 3.96
C PHE A 187 23.14 0.72 3.38
N ALA A 188 23.16 0.96 2.06
CA ALA A 188 22.09 1.71 1.41
C ALA A 188 20.70 1.04 1.60
N MET A 189 20.61 -0.29 1.48
CA MET A 189 19.38 -1.03 1.74
C MET A 189 18.92 -0.91 3.19
N ALA A 190 19.84 -0.88 4.15
CA ALA A 190 19.49 -0.70 5.57
C ALA A 190 18.92 0.70 5.85
N GLU A 191 19.53 1.74 5.25
CA GLU A 191 19.03 3.11 5.34
C GLU A 191 17.62 3.24 4.69
N LEU A 192 17.46 2.69 3.49
CA LEU A 192 16.18 2.67 2.79
C LEU A 192 15.09 1.92 3.57
N ALA A 193 15.45 0.79 4.20
CA ALA A 193 14.52 -0.02 4.99
C ALA A 193 14.02 0.68 6.27
N SER A 194 14.66 1.77 6.69
CA SER A 194 14.19 2.61 7.80
C SER A 194 13.05 3.56 7.41
N LEU A 195 12.80 3.72 6.12
CA LEU A 195 11.74 4.58 5.61
C LEU A 195 10.42 3.82 5.47
N PRO A 196 9.26 4.50 5.53
CA PRO A 196 7.95 3.86 5.37
C PRO A 196 7.82 3.08 4.05
N LEU A 197 8.32 3.66 2.95
CA LEU A 197 8.36 3.04 1.64
C LEU A 197 9.69 3.38 0.96
N ALA A 198 10.32 2.39 0.36
CA ALA A 198 11.53 2.62 -0.41
C ALA A 198 11.68 1.58 -1.54
N ALA A 199 12.52 1.90 -2.52
CA ALA A 199 12.89 0.97 -3.58
C ALA A 199 14.28 1.30 -4.13
N VAL A 200 14.93 0.31 -4.74
CA VAL A 200 16.12 0.50 -5.58
C VAL A 200 15.71 0.32 -7.04
N VAL A 201 16.02 1.30 -7.88
CA VAL A 201 15.80 1.25 -9.33
C VAL A 201 17.13 1.10 -10.04
N VAL A 202 17.27 0.01 -10.79
CA VAL A 202 18.47 -0.30 -11.56
C VAL A 202 18.21 -0.02 -13.03
N GLU A 203 19.00 0.86 -13.63
CA GLU A 203 18.93 1.22 -15.05
C GLU A 203 19.59 0.12 -15.90
N GLY A 204 18.88 -0.97 -16.10
CA GLY A 204 19.29 -2.14 -16.85
C GLY A 204 18.35 -3.33 -16.62
N THR A 205 18.61 -4.44 -17.32
CA THR A 205 17.86 -5.67 -17.15
C THR A 205 18.57 -6.60 -16.17
N TYR A 206 17.84 -7.48 -15.49
CA TYR A 206 18.44 -8.53 -14.68
C TYR A 206 19.39 -9.43 -15.52
N SER A 207 19.02 -9.71 -16.76
CA SER A 207 19.87 -10.46 -17.68
C SER A 207 21.14 -9.72 -18.09
N SER A 208 21.14 -8.37 -18.16
CA SER A 208 22.35 -7.59 -18.42
C SER A 208 23.31 -7.61 -17.23
N LEU A 209 22.78 -7.63 -16.00
CA LEU A 209 23.58 -7.82 -14.80
C LEU A 209 24.37 -9.14 -14.86
N LEU A 210 23.75 -10.24 -15.30
CA LEU A 210 24.40 -11.54 -15.40
C LEU A 210 25.48 -11.61 -16.50
N ARG A 211 25.40 -10.74 -17.49
CA ARG A 211 26.38 -10.65 -18.60
C ARG A 211 27.54 -9.68 -18.30
N HIS A 212 27.45 -8.93 -17.23
CA HIS A 212 28.48 -7.96 -16.88
C HIS A 212 29.80 -8.65 -16.54
N GLN A 213 30.93 -8.05 -16.94
CA GLN A 213 32.28 -8.65 -16.83
C GLN A 213 32.68 -9.05 -15.39
N TYR A 214 32.04 -8.48 -14.38
CA TYR A 214 32.24 -8.81 -12.96
C TYR A 214 31.54 -10.12 -12.53
N THR A 215 30.78 -10.76 -13.42
CA THR A 215 29.92 -11.92 -13.09
C THR A 215 30.56 -13.28 -13.29
N ARG A 216 31.90 -13.36 -13.44
CA ARG A 216 32.62 -14.64 -13.66
C ARG A 216 32.39 -15.73 -12.59
N THR A 217 31.65 -15.46 -11.55
CA THR A 217 31.56 -16.34 -10.37
C THR A 217 30.19 -16.98 -10.11
N GLY A 218 29.16 -16.73 -10.92
CA GLY A 218 27.80 -17.24 -10.63
C GLY A 218 27.20 -16.72 -9.29
N PHE A 219 27.91 -15.84 -8.62
CA PHE A 219 27.64 -15.40 -7.25
C PHE A 219 26.64 -14.23 -7.18
N ILE A 220 26.57 -13.42 -8.25
CA ILE A 220 25.71 -12.22 -8.27
C ILE A 220 24.22 -12.52 -8.10
N PRO A 221 23.62 -13.52 -8.78
CA PRO A 221 22.22 -13.87 -8.56
C PRO A 221 21.91 -14.21 -7.10
N ASP A 222 22.82 -14.92 -6.46
CA ASP A 222 22.69 -15.32 -5.05
C ASP A 222 22.76 -14.10 -4.12
N LEU A 223 23.66 -13.15 -4.39
CA LEU A 223 23.74 -11.89 -3.62
C LEU A 223 22.46 -11.05 -3.74
N VAL A 224 21.89 -10.92 -4.97
CA VAL A 224 20.63 -10.21 -5.18
C VAL A 224 19.50 -10.88 -4.41
N ALA A 225 19.41 -12.21 -4.49
CA ALA A 225 18.39 -12.97 -3.78
C ALA A 225 18.49 -12.80 -2.25
N ARG A 226 19.72 -12.92 -1.72
CA ARG A 226 19.99 -12.73 -0.27
C ARG A 226 19.61 -11.31 0.20
N LEU A 227 19.96 -10.28 -0.58
CA LEU A 227 19.59 -8.91 -0.30
C LEU A 227 18.06 -8.73 -0.25
N GLN A 228 17.36 -9.26 -1.24
CA GLN A 228 15.89 -9.15 -1.30
C GLN A 228 15.20 -9.92 -0.16
N VAL A 229 15.75 -11.06 0.28
CA VAL A 229 15.25 -11.78 1.47
C VAL A 229 15.52 -11.01 2.75
N ARG A 230 16.70 -10.35 2.86
CA ARG A 230 17.07 -9.56 4.03
C ARG A 230 16.24 -8.27 4.15
N TYR A 231 15.91 -7.64 3.03
CA TYR A 231 15.17 -6.38 2.94
C TYR A 231 13.90 -6.52 2.09
N PRO A 232 12.92 -7.32 2.52
CA PRO A 232 11.74 -7.64 1.70
C PRO A 232 10.87 -6.40 1.41
N ASN A 233 10.97 -5.36 2.23
CA ASN A 233 10.20 -4.12 2.08
C ASN A 233 10.88 -3.11 1.13
N VAL A 234 12.09 -3.38 0.66
CA VAL A 234 12.82 -2.54 -0.30
C VAL A 234 13.01 -3.31 -1.61
N PRO A 235 12.04 -3.28 -2.53
CA PRO A 235 12.12 -4.00 -3.80
C PRO A 235 13.27 -3.46 -4.67
N ILE A 236 13.93 -4.37 -5.38
CA ILE A 236 14.93 -4.07 -6.40
C ILE A 236 14.27 -4.21 -7.77
N ILE A 237 14.18 -3.10 -8.50
CA ILE A 237 13.48 -3.01 -9.79
C ILE A 237 14.48 -2.84 -10.92
N PHE A 238 14.54 -3.81 -11.81
CA PHE A 238 15.33 -3.70 -13.05
C PHE A 238 14.49 -3.03 -14.13
N ALA A 239 14.75 -1.76 -14.39
CA ALA A 239 13.90 -0.89 -15.21
C ALA A 239 14.33 -0.81 -16.68
N GLU A 240 15.19 -1.75 -17.14
CA GLU A 240 15.70 -1.85 -18.50
C GLU A 240 16.54 -0.65 -18.95
N SER A 241 16.06 0.58 -18.77
CA SER A 241 16.75 1.80 -19.21
C SER A 241 16.48 2.96 -18.26
N ARG A 242 17.30 4.02 -18.38
CA ARG A 242 17.13 5.27 -17.65
C ARG A 242 15.71 5.86 -17.82
N LYS A 243 15.17 5.82 -19.05
CA LYS A 243 13.82 6.32 -19.35
C LYS A 243 12.74 5.57 -18.55
N PHE A 244 12.83 4.25 -18.49
CA PHE A 244 11.88 3.45 -17.73
C PHE A 244 12.12 3.55 -16.22
N GLY A 245 13.37 3.75 -15.79
CA GLY A 245 13.71 4.05 -14.41
C GLY A 245 13.04 5.34 -13.92
N GLU A 246 13.12 6.43 -14.71
CA GLU A 246 12.45 7.68 -14.42
C GLU A 246 10.92 7.52 -14.36
N GLU A 247 10.34 6.83 -15.34
CA GLU A 247 8.89 6.57 -15.40
C GLU A 247 8.41 5.76 -14.19
N TRP A 248 9.14 4.71 -13.83
CA TRP A 248 8.81 3.89 -12.67
C TRP A 248 8.94 4.67 -11.36
N THR A 249 10.03 5.41 -11.19
CA THR A 249 10.27 6.26 -10.02
C THR A 249 9.15 7.28 -9.83
N PHE A 250 8.75 7.96 -10.92
CA PHE A 250 7.62 8.88 -10.89
C PHE A 250 6.33 8.20 -10.40
N ARG A 251 6.00 7.04 -10.96
CA ARG A 251 4.77 6.31 -10.58
C ARG A 251 4.79 5.82 -9.16
N PHE A 252 5.95 5.34 -8.70
CA PHE A 252 6.12 4.85 -7.34
C PHE A 252 5.96 5.98 -6.33
N LEU A 253 6.68 7.09 -6.47
CA LEU A 253 6.59 8.24 -5.57
C LEU A 253 5.19 8.85 -5.55
N ARG A 254 4.55 8.95 -6.72
CA ARG A 254 3.17 9.41 -6.82
C ARG A 254 2.18 8.48 -6.10
N ALA A 255 2.32 7.18 -6.29
CA ALA A 255 1.48 6.20 -5.61
C ALA A 255 1.69 6.23 -4.10
N ALA A 256 2.94 6.35 -3.66
CA ALA A 256 3.30 6.48 -2.25
C ALA A 256 2.66 7.73 -1.61
N HIS A 257 2.73 8.88 -2.29
CA HIS A 257 2.07 10.11 -1.84
C HIS A 257 0.55 9.91 -1.69
N THR A 258 -0.09 9.35 -2.71
CA THR A 258 -1.54 9.11 -2.69
C THR A 258 -1.91 8.14 -1.56
N ASN A 259 -1.18 7.04 -1.43
CA ASN A 259 -1.42 6.04 -0.39
C ASN A 259 -1.30 6.62 1.03
N ALA A 260 -0.27 7.41 1.29
CA ALA A 260 -0.07 8.02 2.59
C ALA A 260 -1.15 9.08 2.89
N THR A 261 -1.59 9.84 1.88
CA THR A 261 -2.71 10.78 2.01
C THR A 261 -4.03 10.04 2.29
N ASP A 262 -4.30 8.94 1.58
CA ASP A 262 -5.50 8.12 1.77
C ASP A 262 -5.52 7.42 3.15
N MET A 263 -4.35 7.04 3.67
CA MET A 263 -4.24 6.44 5.01
C MET A 263 -4.53 7.44 6.14
N GLN A 264 -4.35 8.73 5.90
CA GLN A 264 -4.66 9.80 6.86
C GLN A 264 -6.16 10.16 6.88
N LEU A 265 -6.91 9.76 5.84
CA LEU A 265 -8.36 9.93 5.87
C LEU A 265 -8.96 9.03 6.95
N PRO A 266 -9.76 9.59 7.89
CA PRO A 266 -10.43 8.80 8.90
C PRO A 266 -11.30 7.74 8.21
N ILE A 267 -11.35 6.54 8.77
CA ILE A 267 -12.38 5.57 8.40
C ILE A 267 -13.69 6.23 8.82
N ALA A 268 -14.56 6.53 7.84
CA ALA A 268 -15.84 7.16 8.12
C ALA A 268 -16.57 6.35 9.21
N GLY A 269 -16.71 6.93 10.41
CA GLY A 269 -17.29 6.28 11.59
C GLY A 269 -16.45 6.39 12.87
N GLN A 270 -15.17 6.75 12.79
CA GLN A 270 -14.42 7.21 13.96
C GLN A 270 -14.63 8.71 14.04
N SER A 271 -15.67 9.11 14.75
CA SER A 271 -16.04 10.52 14.94
C SER A 271 -15.11 11.20 15.94
N ALA A 272 -14.77 12.40 15.59
CA ALA A 272 -14.34 13.51 16.40
C ALA A 272 -15.10 13.67 17.74
N ASP A 273 -14.74 12.90 18.75
CA ASP A 273 -15.22 13.06 20.14
C ASP A 273 -14.10 13.53 21.10
N GLU A 274 -12.99 14.06 20.58
CA GLU A 274 -11.92 14.63 21.45
C GLU A 274 -11.71 16.14 21.34
N ALA A 275 -12.65 16.89 20.80
CA ALA A 275 -12.51 18.35 20.69
C ALA A 275 -13.52 19.18 21.52
N THR A 276 -14.10 18.63 22.57
CA THR A 276 -15.00 19.45 23.44
C THR A 276 -14.81 19.13 24.93
N THR A 277 -13.60 19.27 25.45
CA THR A 277 -13.36 19.46 26.88
C THR A 277 -12.07 20.25 27.07
N ALA A 278 -12.08 21.49 26.62
CA ALA A 278 -11.18 22.54 27.10
C ALA A 278 -11.84 23.90 26.87
N ASN A 279 -12.76 24.24 27.75
CA ASN A 279 -13.04 25.63 28.11
C ASN A 279 -13.61 25.68 29.52
#